data_91e97d617d9e624a7bf398ed1125c21c
#
_entry.id   91e97d617d9e624a7bf398ed1125c21c
#
_cell.length_a   1.000
_cell.length_b   1.000
_cell.length_c   1.000
_cell.angle_alpha   90.00
_cell.angle_beta   90.00
_cell.angle_gamma   90.00
#
_symmetry.space_group_name_H-M   'P 1'
#
loop_
_entity.id
_entity.type
_entity.pdbx_description
1 polymer ?
#
loop_
_entity_poly.entity_id
_entity_poly.type
_entity_poly.pdbx_seq_one_letter_code
_entity_poly.pdbx_strand_id
1 'polypeptide(L)'
;LNEAAAKQNKKHKVLLMIDLGDLREGIFFKDEEEIYSTVEEILKLTNIELFGLGVNLTCYGAVIPKRDNLSVLVEIAEKIEKKYNIKLEMISGGNSSSIYLIGEKELPERINNLRIGEAFLLGGETAYGEMLEGFYDDAFTLEAEIIELKEKQSVPIGETGVDAFGNKPVYEDRGIIKRAIIAVGRQDVDSDNLHPIDSKIDILGASSDHLILDLTKSDKEYQVGSIVSFKVSYSSLLRASTSSYVEREYR
;
A
#
# COMPACT_ATOMS: atom_id res chain seq x y z
N LEU A 1 -0.59 21.27 17.36
CA LEU A 1 -2.03 21.03 17.17
C LEU A 1 -2.88 21.91 18.09
N ASN A 2 -2.64 21.92 19.42
CA ASN A 2 -3.47 22.66 20.40
C ASN A 2 -3.57 24.16 20.05
N GLU A 3 -2.46 24.84 19.78
CA GLU A 3 -2.47 26.24 19.37
C GLU A 3 -3.19 26.49 18.04
N ALA A 4 -3.00 25.60 17.06
CA ALA A 4 -3.68 25.71 15.77
C ALA A 4 -5.21 25.52 15.90
N ALA A 5 -5.63 24.61 16.77
CA ALA A 5 -7.05 24.40 17.10
C ALA A 5 -7.63 25.62 17.84
N ALA A 6 -6.88 26.19 18.79
CA ALA A 6 -7.25 27.41 19.49
C ALA A 6 -7.46 28.59 18.55
N LYS A 7 -6.51 28.82 17.61
CA LYS A 7 -6.62 29.89 16.58
C LYS A 7 -7.86 29.77 15.71
N GLN A 8 -8.37 28.55 15.51
CA GLN A 8 -9.58 28.26 14.74
C GLN A 8 -10.85 28.16 15.62
N ASN A 9 -10.71 28.38 16.93
CA ASN A 9 -11.80 28.18 17.90
C ASN A 9 -12.47 26.79 17.78
N LYS A 10 -11.63 25.73 17.65
CA LYS A 10 -12.07 24.34 17.49
C LYS A 10 -11.45 23.45 18.55
N LYS A 11 -12.15 22.37 18.87
CA LYS A 11 -11.60 21.25 19.60
C LYS A 11 -11.25 20.13 18.60
N HIS A 12 -9.98 19.72 18.58
CA HIS A 12 -9.49 18.74 17.63
C HIS A 12 -9.37 17.36 18.28
N LYS A 13 -9.95 16.34 17.65
CA LYS A 13 -9.91 14.96 18.12
C LYS A 13 -8.63 14.28 17.66
N VAL A 14 -7.99 13.53 18.56
CA VAL A 14 -6.78 12.76 18.27
C VAL A 14 -6.94 11.31 18.70
N LEU A 15 -6.27 10.42 17.99
CA LEU A 15 -6.02 9.04 18.41
C LEU A 15 -4.59 8.94 18.89
N LEU A 16 -4.38 8.36 20.07
CA LEU A 16 -3.05 7.97 20.52
C LEU A 16 -2.70 6.63 19.87
N MET A 17 -1.58 6.60 19.13
CA MET A 17 -1.14 5.37 18.50
C MET A 17 -0.36 4.50 19.46
N ILE A 18 -0.71 3.22 19.49
CA ILE A 18 -0.03 2.18 20.28
C ILE A 18 0.67 1.24 19.28
N ASP A 19 1.96 1.04 19.47
CA ASP A 19 2.73 0.04 18.72
C ASP A 19 2.61 -1.33 19.40
N LEU A 20 1.93 -2.26 18.76
CA LEU A 20 1.76 -3.64 19.21
C LEU A 20 2.88 -4.59 18.71
N GLY A 21 4.00 -4.04 18.25
CA GLY A 21 5.18 -4.80 17.84
C GLY A 21 5.49 -4.75 16.35
N ASP A 22 4.78 -3.94 15.56
CA ASP A 22 5.14 -3.69 14.15
C ASP A 22 6.35 -2.75 14.02
N LEU A 23 6.71 -2.05 15.10
CA LEU A 23 7.89 -1.21 15.28
C LEU A 23 7.97 -0.03 14.28
N ARG A 24 6.84 0.53 13.90
CA ARG A 24 6.76 1.69 13.02
C ARG A 24 6.41 2.96 13.78
N GLU A 25 5.16 3.17 14.14
CA GLU A 25 4.74 4.36 14.90
C GLU A 25 3.90 3.97 16.12
N GLY A 26 3.89 4.88 17.09
CA GLY A 26 3.15 4.73 18.33
C GLY A 26 4.03 4.46 19.54
N ILE A 27 3.43 4.50 20.72
CA ILE A 27 4.10 4.14 21.98
C ILE A 27 4.08 2.63 22.10
N PHE A 28 5.23 2.04 22.40
CA PHE A 28 5.32 0.58 22.53
C PHE A 28 4.41 0.09 23.66
N PHE A 29 3.59 -0.90 23.34
CA PHE A 29 2.49 -1.36 24.23
C PHE A 29 2.91 -1.81 25.64
N LYS A 30 4.19 -2.16 25.84
CA LYS A 30 4.74 -2.51 27.16
C LYS A 30 5.26 -1.33 27.97
N ASP A 31 5.36 -0.16 27.35
CA ASP A 31 5.77 1.07 28.04
C ASP A 31 4.55 1.78 28.62
N GLU A 32 4.01 1.20 29.69
CA GLU A 32 2.84 1.76 30.38
C GLU A 32 3.11 3.17 30.93
N GLU A 33 4.34 3.48 31.33
CA GLU A 33 4.71 4.79 31.88
C GLU A 33 4.60 5.87 30.81
N GLU A 34 5.15 5.64 29.61
CA GLU A 34 5.05 6.58 28.50
C GLU A 34 3.60 6.73 28.02
N ILE A 35 2.84 5.64 27.95
CA ILE A 35 1.41 5.68 27.59
C ILE A 35 0.64 6.60 28.54
N TYR A 36 0.78 6.39 29.83
CA TYR A 36 0.03 7.17 30.82
C TYR A 36 0.49 8.63 30.89
N SER A 37 1.79 8.90 30.83
CA SER A 37 2.30 10.28 30.84
C SER A 37 1.82 11.05 29.60
N THR A 38 1.79 10.41 28.45
CA THR A 38 1.27 11.04 27.21
C THR A 38 -0.23 11.30 27.30
N VAL A 39 -1.01 10.38 27.84
CA VAL A 39 -2.44 10.60 28.09
C VAL A 39 -2.66 11.79 29.02
N GLU A 40 -1.90 11.88 30.12
CA GLU A 40 -1.98 13.00 31.07
C GLU A 40 -1.64 14.35 30.41
N GLU A 41 -0.65 14.37 29.52
CA GLU A 41 -0.31 15.57 28.77
C GLU A 41 -1.45 15.97 27.81
N ILE A 42 -2.04 15.01 27.08
CA ILE A 42 -3.16 15.29 26.18
C ILE A 42 -4.36 15.83 26.95
N LEU A 43 -4.69 15.25 28.12
CA LEU A 43 -5.83 15.68 28.94
C LEU A 43 -5.69 17.09 29.53
N LYS A 44 -4.45 17.64 29.62
CA LYS A 44 -4.21 19.04 30.03
C LYS A 44 -4.47 20.05 28.90
N LEU A 45 -4.57 19.58 27.64
CA LEU A 45 -4.73 20.47 26.48
C LEU A 45 -6.20 20.83 26.28
N THR A 46 -6.49 22.14 26.25
CA THR A 46 -7.87 22.66 26.22
C THR A 46 -8.56 22.48 24.87
N ASN A 47 -7.79 22.46 23.78
CA ASN A 47 -8.31 22.40 22.41
C ASN A 47 -8.04 21.06 21.72
N ILE A 48 -7.58 20.07 22.48
CA ILE A 48 -7.40 18.69 22.01
C ILE A 48 -8.31 17.77 22.82
N GLU A 49 -8.85 16.77 22.17
CA GLU A 49 -9.65 15.72 22.77
C GLU A 49 -9.01 14.36 22.48
N LEU A 50 -8.62 13.61 23.50
CA LEU A 50 -8.24 12.21 23.31
C LEU A 50 -9.50 11.42 22.95
N PHE A 51 -9.71 11.19 21.67
CA PHE A 51 -10.91 10.56 21.15
C PHE A 51 -10.82 9.04 21.16
N GLY A 52 -9.60 8.50 21.16
CA GLY A 52 -9.40 7.06 21.15
C GLY A 52 -7.96 6.62 21.03
N LEU A 53 -7.80 5.31 20.82
CA LEU A 53 -6.53 4.68 20.51
C LEU A 53 -6.53 4.12 19.10
N GLY A 54 -5.32 3.93 18.54
CA GLY A 54 -5.14 3.29 17.24
C GLY A 54 -3.90 2.42 17.21
N VAL A 55 -3.86 1.50 16.25
CA VAL A 55 -2.70 0.66 15.94
C VAL A 55 -2.49 0.60 14.45
N ASN A 56 -1.26 0.38 14.01
CA ASN A 56 -0.93 -0.11 12.66
C ASN A 56 -0.13 -1.40 12.78
N LEU A 57 -0.45 -2.35 11.89
CA LEU A 57 0.26 -3.61 11.76
C LEU A 57 0.52 -3.87 10.28
N THR A 58 1.46 -4.77 9.97
CA THR A 58 1.92 -5.17 8.62
C THR A 58 2.63 -4.10 7.78
N CYS A 59 2.78 -2.89 8.30
CA CYS A 59 3.36 -1.80 7.50
C CYS A 59 4.89 -1.79 7.47
N TYR A 60 5.55 -2.30 8.51
CA TYR A 60 7.00 -2.37 8.63
C TYR A 60 7.45 -3.76 9.11
N GLY A 61 6.97 -4.20 10.26
CA GLY A 61 7.34 -5.48 10.87
C GLY A 61 6.59 -6.68 10.30
N ALA A 62 5.67 -6.47 9.38
CA ALA A 62 4.80 -7.49 8.80
C ALA A 62 4.03 -8.30 9.86
N VAL A 63 3.74 -7.70 11.01
CA VAL A 63 2.99 -8.34 12.10
C VAL A 63 1.55 -8.49 11.69
N ILE A 64 1.08 -9.74 11.65
CA ILE A 64 -0.30 -10.07 11.25
C ILE A 64 -1.27 -9.67 12.38
N PRO A 65 -2.31 -8.86 12.09
CA PRO A 65 -3.39 -8.59 13.04
C PRO A 65 -4.11 -9.90 13.40
N LYS A 66 -4.30 -10.13 14.68
CA LYS A 66 -5.07 -11.26 15.22
C LYS A 66 -5.92 -10.79 16.40
N ARG A 67 -6.94 -11.57 16.75
CA ARG A 67 -7.75 -11.30 17.94
C ARG A 67 -6.87 -11.03 19.17
N ASP A 68 -5.86 -11.87 19.40
CA ASP A 68 -5.02 -11.81 20.60
C ASP A 68 -4.25 -10.49 20.69
N ASN A 69 -3.52 -10.10 19.64
CA ASN A 69 -2.74 -8.86 19.67
C ASN A 69 -3.62 -7.61 19.67
N LEU A 70 -4.75 -7.62 18.97
CA LEU A 70 -5.70 -6.52 18.97
C LEU A 70 -6.47 -6.40 20.30
N SER A 71 -6.65 -7.48 21.04
CA SER A 71 -7.23 -7.45 22.38
C SER A 71 -6.35 -6.67 23.36
N VAL A 72 -5.02 -6.69 23.19
CA VAL A 72 -4.10 -5.86 23.98
C VAL A 72 -4.41 -4.36 23.85
N LEU A 73 -4.75 -3.89 22.63
CA LEU A 73 -5.17 -2.50 22.41
C LEU A 73 -6.44 -2.17 23.20
N VAL A 74 -7.39 -3.09 23.24
CA VAL A 74 -8.64 -2.96 23.99
C VAL A 74 -8.36 -2.89 25.50
N GLU A 75 -7.51 -3.77 26.01
CA GLU A 75 -7.11 -3.78 27.43
C GLU A 75 -6.43 -2.46 27.85
N ILE A 76 -5.56 -1.92 26.98
CA ILE A 76 -4.93 -0.61 27.24
C ILE A 76 -5.99 0.50 27.29
N ALA A 77 -6.95 0.48 26.35
CA ALA A 77 -8.04 1.45 26.34
C ALA A 77 -8.87 1.39 27.63
N GLU A 78 -9.25 0.21 28.07
CA GLU A 78 -10.01 0.00 29.31
C GLU A 78 -9.24 0.46 30.56
N LYS A 79 -7.94 0.21 30.64
CA LYS A 79 -7.06 0.70 31.71
C LYS A 79 -7.03 2.23 31.75
N ILE A 80 -6.91 2.89 30.61
CA ILE A 80 -6.91 4.36 30.48
C ILE A 80 -8.27 4.92 30.91
N GLU A 81 -9.38 4.38 30.37
CA GLU A 81 -10.74 4.80 30.71
C GLU A 81 -10.98 4.73 32.22
N LYS A 82 -10.59 3.62 32.87
CA LYS A 82 -10.73 3.42 34.29
C LYS A 82 -9.86 4.36 35.10
N LYS A 83 -8.59 4.55 34.69
CA LYS A 83 -7.63 5.36 35.46
C LYS A 83 -8.00 6.84 35.46
N TYR A 84 -8.45 7.36 34.33
CA TYR A 84 -8.72 8.80 34.16
C TYR A 84 -10.21 9.15 34.18
N ASN A 85 -11.07 8.17 34.37
CA ASN A 85 -12.53 8.33 34.36
C ASN A 85 -13.01 9.06 33.09
N ILE A 86 -12.51 8.64 31.94
CA ILE A 86 -12.87 9.13 30.61
C ILE A 86 -13.46 8.00 29.79
N LYS A 87 -14.06 8.34 28.63
CA LYS A 87 -14.52 7.37 27.65
C LYS A 87 -13.77 7.59 26.34
N LEU A 88 -13.23 6.52 25.76
CA LEU A 88 -12.62 6.51 24.44
C LEU A 88 -13.66 6.06 23.42
N GLU A 89 -14.05 6.98 22.56
CA GLU A 89 -15.12 6.75 21.57
C GLU A 89 -14.66 5.88 20.40
N MET A 90 -13.35 5.88 20.10
CA MET A 90 -12.79 5.15 18.96
C MET A 90 -11.64 4.25 19.36
N ILE A 91 -11.75 2.97 19.04
CA ILE A 91 -10.65 2.01 19.09
C ILE A 91 -10.40 1.53 17.65
N SER A 92 -9.31 2.05 17.06
CA SER A 92 -8.97 1.81 15.67
C SER A 92 -7.99 0.63 15.53
N GLY A 93 -8.50 -0.51 15.07
CA GLY A 93 -7.81 -1.80 15.01
C GLY A 93 -6.90 -2.00 13.82
N GLY A 94 -6.44 -0.92 13.18
CA GLY A 94 -5.46 -1.01 12.09
C GLY A 94 -5.98 -0.56 10.72
N ASN A 95 -5.44 -1.16 9.71
CA ASN A 95 -5.60 -0.80 8.30
C ASN A 95 -6.23 -1.94 7.47
N SER A 96 -5.96 -2.00 6.17
CA SER A 96 -6.44 -3.05 5.26
C SER A 96 -6.04 -4.47 5.72
N SER A 97 -4.95 -4.62 6.49
CA SER A 97 -4.52 -5.92 6.99
C SER A 97 -5.44 -6.53 8.04
N SER A 98 -6.27 -5.71 8.70
CA SER A 98 -7.21 -6.20 9.72
C SER A 98 -8.60 -6.52 9.17
N ILE A 99 -8.87 -6.23 7.90
CA ILE A 99 -10.24 -6.35 7.35
C ILE A 99 -10.73 -7.80 7.29
N TYR A 100 -9.84 -8.76 7.07
CA TYR A 100 -10.19 -10.18 7.00
C TYR A 100 -10.81 -10.68 8.32
N LEU A 101 -10.41 -10.11 9.47
CA LEU A 101 -10.96 -10.47 10.78
C LEU A 101 -12.45 -10.17 10.93
N ILE A 102 -12.99 -9.25 10.11
CA ILE A 102 -14.44 -8.98 10.08
C ILE A 102 -15.17 -10.20 9.48
N GLY A 103 -14.68 -10.74 8.37
CA GLY A 103 -15.25 -11.92 7.71
C GLY A 103 -15.16 -13.17 8.60
N GLU A 104 -14.07 -13.34 9.32
CA GLU A 104 -13.83 -14.45 10.25
C GLU A 104 -14.54 -14.29 11.61
N LYS A 105 -15.13 -13.10 11.88
CA LYS A 105 -15.74 -12.74 13.18
C LYS A 105 -14.75 -12.80 14.35
N GLU A 106 -13.49 -12.53 14.05
CA GLU A 106 -12.37 -12.56 15.00
C GLU A 106 -11.92 -11.14 15.43
N LEU A 107 -12.54 -10.07 14.92
CA LEU A 107 -12.28 -8.73 15.37
C LEU A 107 -12.80 -8.55 16.81
N PRO A 108 -12.00 -8.06 17.79
CA PRO A 108 -12.47 -7.76 19.13
C PRO A 108 -13.65 -6.76 19.14
N GLU A 109 -14.68 -7.03 19.94
CA GLU A 109 -15.94 -6.26 19.90
C GLU A 109 -15.79 -4.75 20.15
N ARG A 110 -14.80 -4.33 20.92
CA ARG A 110 -14.54 -2.91 21.21
C ARG A 110 -13.87 -2.17 20.05
N ILE A 111 -13.30 -2.88 19.08
CA ILE A 111 -12.75 -2.26 17.90
C ILE A 111 -13.89 -1.86 16.98
N ASN A 112 -14.04 -0.56 16.78
CA ASN A 112 -15.16 0.04 16.05
C ASN A 112 -14.71 0.88 14.84
N ASN A 113 -13.42 0.85 14.50
CA ASN A 113 -12.87 1.56 13.35
C ASN A 113 -11.69 0.78 12.74
N LEU A 114 -11.63 0.78 11.41
CA LEU A 114 -10.45 0.40 10.62
C LEU A 114 -10.16 1.53 9.62
N ARG A 115 -8.89 1.77 9.35
CA ARG A 115 -8.44 2.78 8.37
C ARG A 115 -8.09 2.08 7.06
N ILE A 116 -9.09 1.84 6.24
CA ILE A 116 -8.97 1.08 4.99
C ILE A 116 -8.45 1.99 3.88
N GLY A 117 -7.40 1.57 3.21
CA GLY A 117 -6.83 2.19 2.03
C GLY A 117 -6.74 1.20 0.87
N GLU A 118 -5.74 0.35 0.87
CA GLU A 118 -5.45 -0.58 -0.23
C GLU A 118 -6.61 -1.53 -0.54
N ALA A 119 -7.23 -2.13 0.46
CA ALA A 119 -8.37 -3.02 0.23
C ALA A 119 -9.55 -2.33 -0.46
N PHE A 120 -9.78 -1.04 -0.17
CA PHE A 120 -10.83 -0.26 -0.85
C PHE A 120 -10.47 0.05 -2.31
N LEU A 121 -9.18 0.29 -2.59
CA LEU A 121 -8.72 0.70 -3.93
C LEU A 121 -8.45 -0.49 -4.84
N LEU A 122 -7.91 -1.59 -4.30
CA LEU A 122 -7.38 -2.72 -5.06
C LEU A 122 -8.02 -4.08 -4.70
N GLY A 123 -8.99 -4.09 -3.76
CA GLY A 123 -9.78 -5.26 -3.44
C GLY A 123 -9.09 -6.33 -2.57
N GLY A 124 -7.78 -6.21 -2.32
CA GLY A 124 -7.00 -7.18 -1.54
C GLY A 124 -6.79 -6.75 -0.09
N GLU A 125 -6.73 -7.71 0.82
CA GLU A 125 -6.24 -7.50 2.17
C GLU A 125 -4.70 -7.62 2.21
N THR A 126 -4.05 -6.97 3.20
CA THR A 126 -2.60 -6.81 3.20
C THR A 126 -1.87 -7.65 4.24
N ALA A 127 -2.55 -8.53 4.97
CA ALA A 127 -1.90 -9.44 5.92
C ALA A 127 -1.34 -10.69 5.23
N TYR A 128 -2.10 -11.24 4.29
CA TYR A 128 -1.74 -12.43 3.52
C TYR A 128 -1.66 -12.15 2.02
N GLY A 129 -2.10 -10.97 1.57
CA GLY A 129 -2.12 -10.58 0.16
C GLY A 129 -3.26 -11.23 -0.63
N GLU A 130 -4.33 -11.60 0.03
CA GLU A 130 -5.46 -12.29 -0.59
C GLU A 130 -6.56 -11.32 -1.04
N MET A 131 -7.24 -11.68 -2.14
CA MET A 131 -8.41 -10.94 -2.61
C MET A 131 -9.59 -11.17 -1.68
N LEU A 132 -10.28 -10.09 -1.33
CA LEU A 132 -11.49 -10.16 -0.50
C LEU A 132 -12.71 -10.54 -1.33
N GLU A 133 -13.52 -11.45 -0.83
CA GLU A 133 -14.76 -11.85 -1.48
C GLU A 133 -15.71 -10.64 -1.62
N GLY A 134 -16.21 -10.40 -2.84
CA GLY A 134 -17.11 -9.29 -3.15
C GLY A 134 -16.43 -7.94 -3.37
N PHE A 135 -15.10 -7.90 -3.36
CA PHE A 135 -14.32 -6.71 -3.73
C PHE A 135 -13.85 -6.80 -5.19
N TYR A 136 -13.45 -5.65 -5.75
CA TYR A 136 -13.01 -5.50 -7.13
C TYR A 136 -11.54 -5.11 -7.18
N ASP A 137 -10.80 -5.66 -8.17
CA ASP A 137 -9.38 -5.39 -8.41
C ASP A 137 -9.13 -4.62 -9.72
N ASP A 138 -10.19 -4.09 -10.32
CA ASP A 138 -10.21 -3.46 -11.64
C ASP A 138 -10.59 -1.97 -11.60
N ALA A 139 -10.63 -1.36 -10.40
CA ALA A 139 -10.91 0.06 -10.24
C ALA A 139 -9.82 0.97 -10.86
N PHE A 140 -8.61 0.44 -11.04
CA PHE A 140 -7.49 1.16 -11.64
C PHE A 140 -6.85 0.32 -12.74
N THR A 141 -6.68 0.95 -13.90
CA THR A 141 -5.94 0.38 -15.03
C THR A 141 -4.88 1.39 -15.46
N LEU A 142 -3.64 0.95 -15.60
CA LEU A 142 -2.60 1.74 -16.25
C LEU A 142 -2.63 1.41 -17.74
N GLU A 143 -2.67 2.43 -18.55
CA GLU A 143 -2.59 2.32 -20.01
C GLU A 143 -1.33 3.02 -20.50
N ALA A 144 -0.55 2.37 -21.39
CA ALA A 144 0.66 2.95 -21.95
C ALA A 144 0.81 2.61 -23.42
N GLU A 145 1.30 3.58 -24.20
CA GLU A 145 1.46 3.48 -25.65
C GLU A 145 2.75 2.75 -26.03
N ILE A 146 2.67 1.90 -27.04
CA ILE A 146 3.84 1.30 -27.72
C ILE A 146 4.51 2.35 -28.60
N ILE A 147 5.75 2.72 -28.28
CA ILE A 147 6.54 3.69 -29.03
C ILE A 147 7.57 3.05 -29.98
N GLU A 148 7.94 1.80 -29.73
CA GLU A 148 8.74 0.98 -30.68
C GLU A 148 8.22 -0.47 -30.64
N LEU A 149 8.15 -1.09 -31.81
CA LEU A 149 7.88 -2.53 -31.97
C LEU A 149 8.80 -3.11 -33.02
N LYS A 150 9.64 -4.09 -32.63
CA LYS A 150 10.60 -4.75 -33.52
C LYS A 150 10.84 -6.21 -33.13
N GLU A 151 11.23 -7.02 -34.09
CA GLU A 151 11.83 -8.32 -33.80
C GLU A 151 13.29 -8.12 -33.41
N LYS A 152 13.67 -8.63 -32.23
CA LYS A 152 15.03 -8.53 -31.67
C LYS A 152 15.41 -9.83 -30.97
N GLN A 153 16.71 -10.07 -30.80
CA GLN A 153 17.21 -11.14 -29.92
C GLN A 153 16.73 -10.91 -28.49
N SER A 154 16.40 -11.99 -27.80
CA SER A 154 15.95 -11.95 -26.39
C SER A 154 17.09 -11.66 -25.42
N VAL A 155 18.32 -12.01 -25.79
CA VAL A 155 19.51 -11.78 -24.98
C VAL A 155 20.38 -10.69 -25.57
N PRO A 156 21.06 -9.88 -24.75
CA PRO A 156 22.05 -8.90 -25.20
C PRO A 156 23.24 -9.59 -25.88
N ILE A 157 23.84 -8.90 -26.84
CA ILE A 157 25.07 -9.37 -27.55
C ILE A 157 26.25 -8.55 -27.02
N GLY A 158 27.27 -9.25 -26.48
CA GLY A 158 28.49 -8.67 -25.95
C GLY A 158 28.68 -8.94 -24.44
N GLU A 159 29.77 -8.39 -23.90
CA GLU A 159 30.03 -8.48 -22.45
C GLU A 159 29.02 -7.62 -21.67
N THR A 160 28.37 -8.24 -20.67
CA THR A 160 27.35 -7.57 -19.86
C THR A 160 27.88 -7.19 -18.49
N GLY A 161 27.55 -5.99 -18.04
CA GLY A 161 27.87 -5.45 -16.72
C GLY A 161 26.65 -5.38 -15.80
N VAL A 162 26.54 -4.26 -15.08
CA VAL A 162 25.36 -3.92 -14.28
C VAL A 162 24.42 -3.01 -15.06
N ASP A 163 23.13 -3.10 -14.75
CA ASP A 163 22.11 -2.21 -15.34
C ASP A 163 22.17 -0.79 -14.74
N ALA A 164 21.32 0.10 -15.22
CA ALA A 164 21.23 1.49 -14.74
C ALA A 164 20.87 1.62 -13.25
N PHE A 165 20.42 0.55 -12.61
CA PHE A 165 20.03 0.50 -11.18
C PHE A 165 21.02 -0.31 -10.34
N GLY A 166 22.15 -0.71 -10.91
CA GLY A 166 23.21 -1.46 -10.23
C GLY A 166 22.95 -2.96 -10.10
N ASN A 167 21.93 -3.50 -10.74
CA ASN A 167 21.63 -4.93 -10.73
C ASN A 167 22.44 -5.65 -11.81
N LYS A 168 22.72 -6.93 -11.59
CA LYS A 168 23.30 -7.81 -12.61
C LYS A 168 22.18 -8.66 -13.21
N PRO A 169 21.62 -8.26 -14.39
CA PRO A 169 20.48 -8.95 -14.96
C PRO A 169 20.88 -10.34 -15.47
N VAL A 170 19.94 -11.26 -15.35
CA VAL A 170 20.03 -12.61 -15.94
C VAL A 170 19.04 -12.70 -17.08
N TYR A 171 19.49 -13.16 -18.23
CA TYR A 171 18.67 -13.27 -19.43
C TYR A 171 18.45 -14.73 -19.80
N GLU A 172 17.21 -15.06 -20.15
CA GLU A 172 16.83 -16.34 -20.76
C GLU A 172 16.83 -16.20 -22.28
N ASP A 173 17.53 -17.12 -22.96
CA ASP A 173 17.52 -17.11 -24.43
C ASP A 173 16.20 -17.72 -24.94
N ARG A 174 15.38 -16.87 -25.56
CA ARG A 174 14.10 -17.22 -26.20
C ARG A 174 14.16 -17.07 -27.73
N GLY A 175 15.36 -16.86 -28.27
CA GLY A 175 15.59 -16.57 -29.69
C GLY A 175 15.13 -15.15 -30.08
N ILE A 176 14.52 -15.03 -31.25
CA ILE A 176 13.96 -13.77 -31.75
C ILE A 176 12.56 -13.58 -31.16
N ILE A 177 12.34 -12.45 -30.53
CA ILE A 177 11.08 -12.08 -29.88
C ILE A 177 10.50 -10.80 -30.51
N LYS A 178 9.16 -10.67 -30.45
CA LYS A 178 8.45 -9.45 -30.81
C LYS A 178 8.55 -8.49 -29.61
N ARG A 179 9.57 -7.62 -29.61
CA ARG A 179 9.92 -6.72 -28.52
C ARG A 179 9.25 -5.36 -28.70
N ALA A 180 8.50 -4.93 -27.69
CA ALA A 180 7.93 -3.58 -27.62
C ALA A 180 8.65 -2.74 -26.56
N ILE A 181 8.71 -1.42 -26.82
CA ILE A 181 9.04 -0.40 -25.83
C ILE A 181 7.78 0.42 -25.63
N ILE A 182 7.39 0.65 -24.36
CA ILE A 182 6.25 1.50 -23.98
C ILE A 182 6.69 2.70 -23.16
N ALA A 183 5.91 3.79 -23.28
CA ALA A 183 6.25 5.11 -22.74
C ALA A 183 5.89 5.25 -21.23
N VAL A 184 6.32 4.31 -20.40
CA VAL A 184 6.23 4.35 -18.94
C VAL A 184 7.41 3.57 -18.35
N GLY A 185 8.00 4.04 -17.25
CA GLY A 185 9.18 3.41 -16.67
C GLY A 185 9.20 3.43 -15.14
N ARG A 186 10.37 3.12 -14.56
CA ARG A 186 10.54 3.00 -13.10
C ARG A 186 10.33 4.31 -12.34
N GLN A 187 10.40 5.47 -13.00
CA GLN A 187 10.03 6.74 -12.39
C GLN A 187 8.54 6.85 -12.12
N ASP A 188 7.71 6.16 -12.92
CA ASP A 188 6.26 6.30 -12.94
C ASP A 188 5.56 5.14 -12.22
N VAL A 189 6.15 3.94 -12.28
CA VAL A 189 5.57 2.71 -11.76
C VAL A 189 6.60 1.81 -11.09
N ASP A 190 6.13 0.88 -10.31
CA ASP A 190 6.91 -0.25 -9.83
C ASP A 190 6.78 -1.40 -10.84
N SER A 191 7.74 -1.47 -11.78
CA SER A 191 7.69 -2.40 -12.89
C SER A 191 7.67 -3.88 -12.48
N ASP A 192 8.22 -4.20 -11.30
CA ASP A 192 8.32 -5.57 -10.80
C ASP A 192 6.98 -6.06 -10.22
N ASN A 193 6.07 -5.12 -9.93
CA ASN A 193 4.74 -5.33 -9.39
C ASN A 193 3.64 -4.74 -10.30
N LEU A 194 3.88 -4.75 -11.61
CA LEU A 194 2.94 -4.35 -12.65
C LEU A 194 2.54 -5.59 -13.47
N HIS A 195 1.24 -5.79 -13.71
CA HIS A 195 0.73 -7.01 -14.33
C HIS A 195 -0.01 -6.70 -15.63
N PRO A 196 0.51 -7.11 -16.83
CA PRO A 196 -0.23 -6.96 -18.07
C PRO A 196 -1.60 -7.65 -17.97
N ILE A 197 -2.67 -6.98 -18.44
CA ILE A 197 -4.01 -7.59 -18.52
C ILE A 197 -4.02 -8.75 -19.52
N ASP A 198 -3.27 -8.63 -20.61
CA ASP A 198 -2.95 -9.78 -21.46
C ASP A 198 -1.84 -10.60 -20.80
N SER A 199 -2.20 -11.70 -20.17
CA SER A 199 -1.28 -12.59 -19.44
C SER A 199 -0.23 -13.28 -20.31
N LYS A 200 -0.32 -13.12 -21.64
CA LYS A 200 0.68 -13.62 -22.62
C LYS A 200 1.80 -12.61 -22.91
N ILE A 201 1.72 -11.43 -22.32
CA ILE A 201 2.77 -10.39 -22.40
C ILE A 201 3.70 -10.56 -21.20
N ASP A 202 5.00 -10.68 -21.45
CA ASP A 202 6.03 -10.68 -20.42
C ASP A 202 6.69 -9.29 -20.32
N ILE A 203 6.85 -8.77 -19.09
CA ILE A 203 7.70 -7.61 -18.83
C ILE A 203 9.14 -8.10 -18.71
N LEU A 204 10.01 -7.68 -19.63
CA LEU A 204 11.41 -8.09 -19.67
C LEU A 204 12.30 -7.21 -18.78
N GLY A 205 11.90 -5.98 -18.53
CA GLY A 205 12.65 -5.02 -17.73
C GLY A 205 12.17 -3.59 -17.93
N ALA A 206 12.84 -2.66 -17.24
CA ALA A 206 12.48 -1.26 -17.28
C ALA A 206 13.72 -0.38 -17.16
N SER A 207 13.75 0.72 -17.93
CA SER A 207 14.60 1.89 -17.68
C SER A 207 13.86 2.90 -16.78
N SER A 208 14.41 4.09 -16.62
CA SER A 208 13.77 5.19 -15.90
C SER A 208 12.39 5.54 -16.45
N ASP A 209 12.26 5.54 -17.77
CA ASP A 209 11.13 6.11 -18.52
C ASP A 209 10.49 5.14 -19.54
N HIS A 210 11.01 3.91 -19.66
CA HIS A 210 10.50 2.91 -20.60
C HIS A 210 10.39 1.53 -19.96
N LEU A 211 9.30 0.80 -20.27
CA LEU A 211 9.21 -0.65 -20.08
C LEU A 211 9.53 -1.37 -21.39
N ILE A 212 10.13 -2.54 -21.27
CA ILE A 212 10.43 -3.45 -22.36
C ILE A 212 9.56 -4.68 -22.20
N LEU A 213 8.76 -4.99 -23.25
CA LEU A 213 7.81 -6.08 -23.25
C LEU A 213 8.19 -7.12 -24.32
N ASP A 214 7.86 -8.39 -24.03
CA ASP A 214 7.80 -9.47 -25.03
C ASP A 214 6.33 -9.75 -25.38
N LEU A 215 5.96 -9.48 -26.61
CA LEU A 215 4.61 -9.68 -27.14
C LEU A 215 4.50 -10.96 -28.01
N THR A 216 5.54 -11.79 -28.05
CA THR A 216 5.63 -12.95 -28.97
C THR A 216 4.48 -13.93 -28.81
N LYS A 217 4.01 -14.14 -27.56
CA LYS A 217 2.95 -15.10 -27.23
C LYS A 217 1.55 -14.52 -27.29
N SER A 218 1.41 -13.19 -27.43
CA SER A 218 0.09 -12.55 -27.46
C SER A 218 -0.66 -12.92 -28.74
N ASP A 219 -1.96 -13.19 -28.61
CA ASP A 219 -2.86 -13.42 -29.76
C ASP A 219 -3.33 -12.10 -30.38
N LYS A 220 -3.04 -10.96 -29.75
CA LYS A 220 -3.40 -9.65 -30.27
C LYS A 220 -2.35 -9.13 -31.24
N GLU A 221 -2.80 -8.49 -32.32
CA GLU A 221 -1.93 -7.73 -33.18
C GLU A 221 -1.67 -6.35 -32.58
N TYR A 222 -0.39 -6.05 -32.38
CA TYR A 222 0.07 -4.76 -31.87
C TYR A 222 0.88 -4.03 -32.96
N GLN A 223 0.83 -2.71 -32.89
CA GLN A 223 1.63 -1.79 -33.72
C GLN A 223 2.10 -0.60 -32.85
N VAL A 224 3.02 0.21 -33.39
CA VAL A 224 3.36 1.49 -32.76
C VAL A 224 2.09 2.34 -32.68
N GLY A 225 1.83 2.95 -31.49
CA GLY A 225 0.58 3.64 -31.15
C GLY A 225 -0.49 2.75 -30.49
N SER A 226 -0.30 1.42 -30.44
CA SER A 226 -1.21 0.55 -29.68
C SER A 226 -1.06 0.76 -28.20
N ILE A 227 -2.16 0.64 -27.46
CA ILE A 227 -2.19 0.73 -26.01
C ILE A 227 -2.07 -0.67 -25.38
N VAL A 228 -1.17 -0.78 -24.40
CA VAL A 228 -1.08 -1.95 -23.51
C VAL A 228 -1.62 -1.56 -22.15
N SER A 229 -2.50 -2.40 -21.61
CA SER A 229 -3.17 -2.16 -20.33
C SER A 229 -2.63 -3.08 -19.23
N PHE A 230 -2.52 -2.56 -18.03
CA PHE A 230 -1.96 -3.25 -16.87
C PHE A 230 -2.86 -3.12 -15.64
N LYS A 231 -2.98 -4.18 -14.87
CA LYS A 231 -3.39 -4.11 -13.48
C LYS A 231 -2.25 -3.54 -12.64
N VAL A 232 -2.56 -2.69 -11.69
CA VAL A 232 -1.58 -2.04 -10.81
C VAL A 232 -1.61 -2.65 -9.42
N SER A 233 -0.44 -2.89 -8.84
CA SER A 233 -0.28 -3.14 -7.41
C SER A 233 -0.31 -1.82 -6.63
N TYR A 234 -0.30 -1.91 -5.30
CA TYR A 234 -0.23 -0.72 -4.44
C TYR A 234 1.01 0.15 -4.74
N SER A 235 2.19 -0.47 -4.90
CA SER A 235 3.43 0.24 -5.20
C SER A 235 3.40 0.95 -6.56
N SER A 236 2.82 0.30 -7.58
CA SER A 236 2.63 0.90 -8.90
C SER A 236 1.61 2.03 -8.87
N LEU A 237 0.46 1.83 -8.19
CA LEU A 237 -0.57 2.87 -8.04
C LEU A 237 -0.03 4.09 -7.29
N LEU A 238 0.74 3.87 -6.21
CA LEU A 238 1.36 4.94 -5.43
C LEU A 238 2.28 5.80 -6.29
N ARG A 239 3.18 5.17 -7.05
CA ARG A 239 4.11 5.89 -7.95
C ARG A 239 3.37 6.61 -9.07
N ALA A 240 2.48 5.92 -9.79
CA ALA A 240 1.69 6.52 -10.85
C ALA A 240 0.86 7.72 -10.37
N SER A 241 0.32 7.63 -9.16
CA SER A 241 -0.47 8.72 -8.56
C SER A 241 0.35 9.97 -8.22
N THR A 242 1.67 9.86 -8.10
CA THR A 242 2.58 10.97 -7.78
C THR A 242 3.43 11.41 -8.97
N SER A 243 3.46 10.64 -10.05
CA SER A 243 4.17 11.00 -11.28
C SER A 243 3.45 12.16 -12.00
N SER A 244 4.23 13.16 -12.45
CA SER A 244 3.74 14.25 -13.29
C SER A 244 3.57 13.85 -14.75
N TYR A 245 4.02 12.65 -15.14
CA TYR A 245 3.94 12.14 -16.50
C TYR A 245 2.73 11.20 -16.69
N VAL A 246 2.06 10.81 -15.61
CA VAL A 246 0.88 9.95 -15.68
C VAL A 246 -0.37 10.81 -15.53
N GLU A 247 -1.16 10.86 -16.58
CA GLU A 247 -2.45 11.53 -16.57
C GLU A 247 -3.54 10.63 -15.96
N ARG A 248 -4.53 11.24 -15.28
CA ARG A 248 -5.67 10.52 -14.70
C ARG A 248 -6.90 10.76 -15.54
N GLU A 249 -7.50 9.67 -15.96
CA GLU A 249 -8.77 9.69 -16.67
C GLU A 249 -9.83 8.95 -15.83
N TYR A 250 -11.03 9.52 -15.73
CA TYR A 250 -12.14 8.92 -15.01
C TYR A 250 -13.18 8.46 -16.04
N ARG A 251 -13.55 7.19 -16.00
CA ARG A 251 -14.50 6.57 -16.92
C ARG A 251 -15.75 6.05 -16.21
#